data_f28ef3fcbc37e40b868b2845d1972ccf
#
_entry.id   f28ef3fcbc37e40b868b2845d1972ccf
#
_cell.length_a   1.000
_cell.length_b   1.000
_cell.length_c   1.000
_cell.angle_alpha   90.00
_cell.angle_beta   90.00
_cell.angle_gamma   90.00
#
_symmetry.space_group_name_H-M   'P 1'
#
loop_
_entity.id
_entity.type
_entity.pdbx_description
1 polymer ?
#
loop_
_entity_poly.entity_id
_entity_poly.type
_entity_poly.pdbx_seq_one_letter_code
_entity_poly.pdbx_strand_id
1 'polypeptide(L)' 'GGLLELSLPGGSKIVINTQPPLHELWLAARGGGYHFKRVDEAWRDTKDGMEFFERLSREASAQAGQALTFSS' A
#
# COMPACT_ATOMS: atom_id res chain seq x y z
N GLY A 1 -8.64 -13.24 -5.38
CA GLY A 1 -7.60 -12.57 -4.66
C GLY A 1 -8.01 -12.23 -3.24
N GLY A 2 -7.04 -11.78 -2.46
CA GLY A 2 -7.27 -11.38 -1.08
C GLY A 2 -7.50 -9.89 -0.94
N LEU A 3 -8.25 -9.54 0.10
CA LEU A 3 -8.51 -8.14 0.43
C LEU A 3 -8.19 -7.92 1.90
N LEU A 4 -7.44 -6.87 2.21
CA LEU A 4 -7.10 -6.49 3.57
C LEU A 4 -7.46 -5.02 3.78
N GLU A 5 -8.19 -4.74 4.86
CA GLU A 5 -8.47 -3.37 5.26
C GLU A 5 -7.65 -3.04 6.49
N LEU A 6 -6.93 -1.93 6.45
CA LEU A 6 -6.21 -1.40 7.61
C LEU A 6 -7.00 -0.23 8.17
N SER A 7 -7.44 -0.36 9.42
CA SER A 7 -8.08 0.75 10.12
C SER A 7 -7.01 1.57 10.81
N LEU A 8 -6.98 2.87 10.54
CA LEU A 8 -5.96 3.76 11.08
C LEU A 8 -6.51 4.60 12.22
N PRO A 9 -5.64 5.13 13.09
CA PRO A 9 -6.08 6.11 14.07
C PRO A 9 -6.81 7.26 13.36
N GLY A 10 -7.91 7.70 13.93
CA GLY A 10 -8.73 8.74 13.32
C GLY A 10 -9.86 8.23 12.45
N GLY A 11 -9.94 6.92 12.23
CA GLY A 11 -11.08 6.29 11.56
C GLY A 11 -10.95 6.11 10.06
N SER A 12 -9.85 6.52 9.43
CA SER A 12 -9.67 6.29 8.01
C SER A 12 -9.16 4.88 7.75
N LYS A 13 -9.24 4.43 6.51
CA LYS A 13 -8.84 3.08 6.13
C LYS A 13 -7.98 3.08 4.89
N ILE A 14 -7.11 2.07 4.79
CA ILE A 14 -6.36 1.78 3.58
C ILE A 14 -6.74 0.35 3.18
N VAL A 15 -7.00 0.14 1.90
CA VAL A 15 -7.38 -1.17 1.37
C VAL A 15 -6.23 -1.70 0.53
N ILE A 16 -5.84 -2.95 0.81
CA ILE A 16 -4.80 -3.64 0.06
C ILE A 16 -5.46 -4.86 -0.58
N ASN A 17 -5.23 -5.03 -1.87
CA ASN A 17 -5.93 -6.03 -2.66
C ASN A 17 -4.94 -6.74 -3.57
N THR A 18 -4.91 -8.08 -3.51
CA THR A 18 -4.08 -8.85 -4.43
C THR A 18 -4.84 -9.10 -5.74
N GLN A 19 -4.12 -9.00 -6.86
CA GLN A 19 -4.66 -9.23 -8.20
C GLN A 19 -3.88 -10.36 -8.86
N PRO A 20 -4.17 -11.64 -8.53
CA PRO A 20 -3.39 -12.77 -9.03
C PRO A 20 -3.28 -12.86 -10.55
N PRO A 21 -4.35 -12.63 -11.33
CA PRO A 21 -4.22 -12.72 -12.78
C PRO A 21 -3.22 -11.71 -13.37
N LEU A 22 -3.01 -10.59 -12.68
CA LEU A 22 -2.09 -9.55 -13.13
C LEU A 22 -0.73 -9.65 -12.44
N HIS A 23 -0.58 -10.54 -11.46
CA HIS A 23 0.60 -10.62 -10.61
C HIS A 23 0.90 -9.27 -9.98
N GLU A 24 -0.15 -8.60 -9.48
CA GLU A 24 -0.03 -7.27 -8.89
C GLU A 24 -0.62 -7.22 -7.49
N LEU A 25 -0.15 -6.23 -6.74
CA LEU A 25 -0.65 -5.88 -5.43
C LEU A 25 -1.13 -4.43 -5.53
N TRP A 26 -2.37 -4.17 -5.13
CA TRP A 26 -2.97 -2.85 -5.25
C TRP A 26 -3.20 -2.25 -3.87
N LEU A 27 -2.95 -0.94 -3.75
CA LEU A 27 -3.15 -0.20 -2.51
C LEU A 27 -4.03 1.00 -2.80
N ALA A 28 -5.14 1.11 -2.07
CA ALA A 28 -6.05 2.25 -2.18
C ALA A 28 -6.02 3.04 -0.88
N ALA A 29 -5.60 4.29 -0.96
CA ALA A 29 -5.47 5.18 0.17
C ALA A 29 -6.20 6.48 -0.15
N ARG A 30 -6.35 7.36 0.86
CA ARG A 30 -6.99 8.65 0.63
C ARG A 30 -6.25 9.47 -0.42
N GLY A 31 -4.93 9.37 -0.44
CA GLY A 31 -4.11 10.13 -1.39
C GLY A 31 -4.09 9.58 -2.81
N GLY A 32 -4.59 8.36 -3.03
CA GLY A 32 -4.61 7.79 -4.37
C GLY A 32 -4.56 6.28 -4.37
N GLY A 33 -4.53 5.71 -5.58
CA GLY A 33 -4.41 4.29 -5.78
C GLY A 33 -3.07 3.95 -6.41
N TYR A 34 -2.48 2.84 -5.97
CA TYR A 34 -1.13 2.45 -6.40
C TYR A 34 -1.11 0.97 -6.75
N HIS A 35 -0.37 0.62 -7.80
CA HIS A 35 -0.21 -0.76 -8.25
C HIS A 35 1.25 -1.15 -8.15
N PHE A 36 1.52 -2.35 -7.64
CA PHE A 36 2.87 -2.83 -7.40
C PHE A 36 3.09 -4.17 -8.09
N LYS A 37 4.25 -4.34 -8.69
CA LYS A 37 4.68 -5.62 -9.26
C LYS A 37 5.90 -6.12 -8.52
N ARG A 38 6.06 -7.45 -8.48
CA ARG A 38 7.21 -8.06 -7.83
C ARG A 38 8.44 -7.89 -8.72
N VAL A 39 9.48 -7.25 -8.16
CA VAL A 39 10.75 -7.04 -8.84
C VAL A 39 11.85 -7.34 -7.84
N ASP A 40 12.66 -8.36 -8.11
CA ASP A 40 13.79 -8.72 -7.26
C ASP A 40 13.43 -8.85 -5.78
N GLU A 41 12.41 -9.66 -5.49
CA GLU A 41 11.97 -9.94 -4.12
C GLU A 41 11.32 -8.77 -3.38
N ALA A 42 11.00 -7.70 -4.10
CA ALA A 42 10.28 -6.56 -3.52
C ALA A 42 9.08 -6.21 -4.40
N TRP A 43 8.07 -5.61 -3.77
CA TRP A 43 6.92 -5.10 -4.51
C TRP A 43 7.19 -3.64 -4.83
N ARG A 44 7.23 -3.30 -6.12
CA ARG A 44 7.60 -1.96 -6.61
C ARG A 44 6.45 -1.32 -7.35
N ASP A 45 6.19 -0.04 -7.07
CA ASP A 45 5.17 0.74 -7.77
C ASP A 45 5.47 0.75 -9.27
N THR A 46 4.43 0.51 -10.08
CA THR A 46 4.60 0.43 -11.53
C THR A 46 4.90 1.77 -12.17
N LYS A 47 4.70 2.88 -11.45
CA LYS A 47 4.94 4.22 -11.98
C LYS A 47 6.29 4.79 -11.55
N ASP A 48 6.61 4.71 -10.25
CA ASP A 48 7.82 5.38 -9.74
C ASP A 48 8.81 4.43 -9.07
N GLY A 49 8.47 3.15 -8.95
CA GLY A 49 9.38 2.17 -8.37
C GLY A 49 9.45 2.17 -6.86
N MET A 50 8.65 2.98 -6.18
CA MET A 50 8.68 3.01 -4.72
C MET A 50 8.26 1.65 -4.15
N GLU A 51 8.96 1.21 -3.11
CA GLU A 51 8.69 -0.07 -2.47
C GLU A 51 7.37 -0.01 -1.69
N PHE A 52 6.64 -1.13 -1.65
CA PHE A 52 5.29 -1.20 -1.10
C PHE A 52 5.20 -0.74 0.35
N PHE A 53 6.06 -1.25 1.22
CA PHE A 53 5.99 -0.90 2.64
C PHE A 53 6.36 0.56 2.88
N GLU A 54 7.23 1.11 2.05
CA GLU A 54 7.54 2.54 2.11
C GLU A 54 6.33 3.37 1.72
N ARG A 55 5.65 2.99 0.64
CA ARG A 55 4.43 3.68 0.22
C ARG A 55 3.34 3.57 1.28
N LEU A 56 3.14 2.38 1.81
CA LEU A 56 2.14 2.15 2.84
C LEU A 56 2.41 3.02 4.08
N SER A 57 3.66 3.08 4.50
CA SER A 57 4.04 3.90 5.67
C SER A 57 3.76 5.38 5.43
N ARG A 58 4.07 5.87 4.24
CA ARG A 58 3.82 7.27 3.90
C ARG A 58 2.32 7.60 3.86
N GLU A 59 1.54 6.76 3.19
CA GLU A 59 0.10 7.00 3.07
C GLU A 59 -0.60 6.86 4.41
N ALA A 60 -0.25 5.85 5.19
CA ALA A 60 -0.83 5.65 6.50
C ALA A 60 -0.49 6.81 7.44
N SER A 61 0.75 7.29 7.42
CA SER A 61 1.16 8.42 8.25
C SER A 61 0.41 9.68 7.88
N ALA A 62 0.26 9.94 6.60
CA ALA A 62 -0.47 11.13 6.13
C ALA A 62 -1.94 11.08 6.55
N GLN A 63 -2.58 9.91 6.40
CA GLN A 63 -3.99 9.75 6.75
C GLN A 63 -4.23 9.81 8.25
N ALA A 64 -3.34 9.21 9.04
CA ALA A 64 -3.49 9.16 10.49
C ALA A 64 -3.04 10.43 11.19
N GLY A 65 -2.26 11.28 10.52
CA GLY A 65 -1.73 12.48 11.14
C GLY A 65 -0.65 12.18 12.17
N GLN A 66 0.00 11.03 12.08
CA GLN A 66 1.08 10.66 12.97
C GLN A 66 2.00 9.67 12.26
N ALA A 67 3.24 9.57 12.72
CA ALA A 67 4.21 8.68 12.10
C ALA A 67 3.86 7.22 12.34
N LEU A 68 3.65 6.48 11.27
CA LEU A 68 3.41 5.04 11.30
C LEU A 68 4.38 4.39 10.32
N THR A 69 4.99 3.28 10.76
CA THR A 69 5.98 2.58 9.95
C THR A 69 5.56 1.13 9.77
N PHE A 70 5.59 0.66 8.53
CA PHE A 70 5.34 -0.73 8.19
C PHE A 70 6.57 -1.29 7.47
N SER A 71 6.88 -2.54 7.73
CA SER A 71 8.02 -3.20 7.10
C SER A 71 7.71 -4.68 6.91
N SER A 72 8.46 -5.31 6.03
CA SER A 72 8.34 -6.74 5.77
C SER A 72 8.91 -7.57 6.92
#